data_1468c0857eced0bb060044c397a6d319
#
_entry.id   1468c0857eced0bb060044c397a6d319
#
_cell.length_a   1.000
_cell.length_b   1.000
_cell.length_c   1.000
_cell.angle_alpha   90.00
_cell.angle_beta   90.00
_cell.angle_gamma   90.00
#
_symmetry.space_group_name_H-M   'P 1'
#
loop_
_entity.id
_entity.type
_entity.pdbx_description
1 polymer ?
#
loop_
_entity_poly.entity_id
_entity_poly.type
_entity_poly.pdbx_seq_one_letter_code
_entity_poly.pdbx_strand_id
1 'polypeptide(L)' 'MEVTVHRVTDIRLERKDYDTFNTVTVTVTDRHGDETEFKLFSYEDHQIKIGEDK' A
#
# COMPACT_ATOMS: atom_id res chain seq x y z
N MET A 1 3.79 -10.76 10.80
CA MET A 1 4.92 -10.14 10.10
C MET A 1 4.87 -8.63 10.24
N GLU A 2 6.01 -8.04 10.48
CA GLU A 2 6.10 -6.60 10.65
C GLU A 2 7.25 -6.07 9.80
N VAL A 3 7.00 -4.96 9.10
CA VAL A 3 8.03 -4.30 8.31
C VAL A 3 8.17 -2.88 8.85
N THR A 4 9.39 -2.52 9.19
CA THR A 4 9.68 -1.21 9.76
C THR A 4 10.55 -0.41 8.79
N VAL A 5 10.10 0.81 8.46
CA VAL A 5 10.86 1.71 7.60
C VAL A 5 11.04 3.02 8.37
N HIS A 6 12.29 3.49 8.43
CA HIS A 6 12.63 4.70 9.17
C HIS A 6 12.78 5.91 8.27
N ARG A 7 12.56 7.08 8.83
CA ARG A 7 12.78 8.38 8.16
C ARG A 7 11.94 8.53 6.91
N VAL A 8 10.68 8.14 7.02
CA VAL A 8 9.74 8.22 5.91
C VAL A 8 9.34 9.68 5.69
N THR A 9 9.39 10.13 4.44
CA THR A 9 9.00 11.48 4.08
C THR A 9 7.72 11.53 3.25
N ASP A 10 7.34 10.41 2.64
CA ASP A 10 6.17 10.38 1.77
C ASP A 10 5.58 8.98 1.72
N ILE A 11 4.26 8.91 1.71
CA ILE A 11 3.53 7.65 1.54
C ILE A 11 2.49 7.87 0.46
N ARG A 12 2.49 7.00 -0.53
CA ARG A 12 1.55 7.08 -1.63
C ARG A 12 0.75 5.80 -1.72
N LEU A 13 -0.56 5.95 -1.88
CA LEU A 13 -1.47 4.82 -2.05
C LEU A 13 -2.09 4.87 -3.44
N GLU A 14 -2.10 3.73 -4.11
CA GLU A 14 -2.76 3.62 -5.40
C GLU A 14 -3.65 2.40 -5.41
N ARG A 15 -4.93 2.60 -5.71
CA ARG A 15 -5.91 1.52 -5.79
C ARG A 15 -6.29 1.28 -7.23
N LYS A 16 -6.32 0.02 -7.64
CA LYS A 16 -6.81 -0.37 -8.96
C LYS A 16 -7.81 -1.49 -8.81
N ASP A 17 -8.94 -1.36 -9.47
CA ASP A 17 -10.01 -2.36 -9.44
C ASP A 17 -10.08 -3.06 -10.79
N TYR A 18 -10.09 -4.38 -10.76
CA TYR A 18 -10.22 -5.23 -11.93
C TYR A 18 -11.46 -6.09 -11.79
N ASP A 19 -11.82 -6.83 -12.83
CA ASP A 19 -13.05 -7.61 -12.83
C ASP A 19 -13.10 -8.68 -11.74
N THR A 20 -11.99 -9.34 -11.49
CA THR A 20 -11.95 -10.47 -10.58
C THR A 20 -11.09 -10.22 -9.34
N PHE A 21 -10.43 -9.09 -9.26
CA PHE A 21 -9.56 -8.78 -8.13
C PHE A 21 -9.35 -7.27 -8.04
N ASN A 22 -8.78 -6.84 -6.94
CA ASN A 22 -8.35 -5.45 -6.80
C ASN A 22 -6.99 -5.41 -6.12
N THR A 23 -6.29 -4.31 -6.32
CA THR A 23 -4.96 -4.14 -5.75
C THR A 23 -4.84 -2.80 -5.05
N VAL A 24 -4.00 -2.77 -4.02
CA VAL A 24 -3.57 -1.53 -3.40
C VAL A 24 -2.06 -1.55 -3.36
N THR A 25 -1.45 -0.53 -3.93
CA THR A 25 0.01 -0.38 -3.91
C THR A 25 0.35 0.74 -2.94
N VAL A 26 1.20 0.44 -1.98
CA VAL A 26 1.69 1.41 -1.00
C VAL A 26 3.15 1.67 -1.33
N THR A 27 3.47 2.91 -1.66
CA THR A 27 4.85 3.32 -1.93
C THR A 27 5.32 4.22 -0.81
N VAL A 28 6.38 3.83 -0.15
CA VAL A 28 6.96 4.56 0.97
C VAL A 28 8.31 5.10 0.53
N THR A 29 8.48 6.42 0.63
CA THR A 29 9.73 7.09 0.27
C THR A 29 10.41 7.60 1.52
N ASP A 30 11.70 7.35 1.64
CA ASP A 30 12.46 7.84 2.79
C ASP A 30 13.22 9.12 2.43
N ARG A 31 13.93 9.68 3.40
CA ARG A 31 14.62 10.95 3.24
C ARG A 31 15.79 10.89 2.26
N HIS A 32 16.23 9.70 1.91
CA HIS A 32 17.31 9.51 0.92
C HIS A 32 16.76 9.36 -0.49
N GLY A 33 15.45 9.34 -0.65
CA GLY A 33 14.83 9.14 -1.93
C GLY A 33 14.63 7.68 -2.31
N ASP A 34 14.96 6.76 -1.42
CA ASP A 34 14.72 5.33 -1.64
C ASP A 34 13.25 5.00 -1.45
N GLU A 35 12.73 4.15 -2.31
CA GLU A 35 11.32 3.76 -2.29
C GLU A 35 11.17 2.29 -1.93
N THR A 36 10.21 2.01 -1.07
CA THR A 36 9.78 0.65 -0.75
C THR A 36 8.34 0.51 -1.20
N GLU A 37 8.06 -0.51 -1.99
CA GLU A 37 6.74 -0.72 -2.55
C GLU A 37 6.13 -2.00 -1.99
N PHE A 38 4.86 -1.91 -1.56
CA PHE A 38 4.09 -3.05 -1.12
C PHE A 38 2.90 -3.18 -2.04
N LYS A 39 2.77 -4.30 -2.72
CA LYS A 39 1.64 -4.55 -3.60
C LYS A 39 0.76 -5.61 -2.96
N LEU A 40 -0.50 -5.23 -2.72
CA LEU A 40 -1.44 -6.05 -2.00
C LEU A 40 -2.60 -6.41 -2.91
N PHE A 41 -3.02 -7.66 -2.88
CA PHE A 41 -4.08 -8.19 -3.74
C PHE A 41 -5.24 -8.67 -2.90
N SER A 42 -6.45 -8.43 -3.39
CA SER A 42 -7.64 -9.08 -2.87
C SER A 42 -8.43 -9.64 -4.04
N TYR A 43 -9.03 -10.79 -3.86
CA TYR A 43 -9.67 -11.53 -4.93
C TYR A 43 -11.18 -11.63 -4.73
N GLU A 44 -11.88 -11.96 -5.81
CA GLU A 44 -13.31 -12.18 -5.83
C GLU A 44 -14.08 -10.90 -5.49
N ASP A 45 -15.07 -11.00 -4.61
CA ASP A 45 -15.94 -9.88 -4.25
C ASP A 45 -15.40 -9.03 -3.12
N HIS A 46 -14.24 -9.39 -2.59
CA HIS A 46 -13.73 -8.71 -1.40
C HIS A 46 -12.94 -7.48 -1.80
N GLN A 47 -13.26 -6.36 -1.17
CA GLN A 47 -12.48 -5.14 -1.35
C GLN A 47 -11.55 -4.96 -0.16
N ILE A 48 -10.35 -4.49 -0.48
CA ILE A 48 -9.38 -4.17 0.57
C ILE A 48 -9.89 -2.92 1.29
N LYS A 49 -10.04 -3.03 2.60
CA LYS A 49 -10.43 -1.91 3.43
C LYS A 49 -9.18 -1.25 4.00
N ILE A 50 -9.12 0.05 3.88
CA ILE A 50 -8.03 0.82 4.46
C ILE A 50 -8.56 1.44 5.74
N GLY A 51 -8.08 0.93 6.88
CA GLY A 51 -8.48 1.43 8.18
C GLY A 51 -7.72 2.70 8.52
N GLU A 52 -8.41 3.62 9.17
CA GLU A 52 -7.79 4.83 9.67
C GLU A 52 -7.89 4.85 11.18
N ASP A 53 -6.75 5.10 11.80
CA ASP A 53 -6.66 5.22 13.24
C ASP A 53 -6.86 6.69 13.62
N LYS A 54 -7.73 6.91 14.60
CA LYS A 54 -8.05 8.28 15.00
C LYS A 54 -7.48 8.61 16.34
#